data_192cb3714fbf470a8a55037258f7ba22
#
_entry.id   192cb3714fbf470a8a55037258f7ba22
#
_cell.length_a   1.000
_cell.length_b   1.000
_cell.length_c   1.000
_cell.angle_alpha   90.00
_cell.angle_beta   90.00
_cell.angle_gamma   90.00
#
_symmetry.space_group_name_H-M   'P 1'
#
loop_
_entity.id
_entity.type
_entity.pdbx_description
1 polymer ?
#
loop_
_entity_poly.entity_id
_entity_poly.type
_entity_poly.pdbx_seq_one_letter_code
_entity_poly.pdbx_strand_id
1 'polypeptide(L)'
;TLDRSSAASDVYKRQAKMGRSAGASIQLVAREGRYAQLRLPSGEIRNVDVRCRATVGAVGNAEQANINWGKAGRNRWKGIRPTVRGVVMNPVDHPHGGGEGKTSGGRHPVNQNGKPEGRTRRPNKESDKLIVRRRRTGKKR
;
A
#
# COMPACT_ATOMS: atom_id res chain seq x y z
N THR A 1 -24.76 9.52 -11.66
CA THR A 1 -23.35 9.08 -11.84
C THR A 1 -22.47 9.62 -10.72
N LEU A 2 -22.57 9.03 -9.53
CA LEU A 2 -21.86 9.44 -8.32
C LEU A 2 -20.80 8.40 -7.91
N ASP A 3 -19.97 7.96 -8.86
CA ASP A 3 -19.23 6.72 -8.64
C ASP A 3 -17.77 6.87 -8.20
N ARG A 4 -17.28 8.07 -7.99
CA ARG A 4 -15.86 8.26 -7.64
C ARG A 4 -15.71 9.23 -6.49
N SER A 5 -15.42 8.70 -5.31
CA SER A 5 -15.17 9.51 -4.14
C SER A 5 -13.87 9.09 -3.44
N SER A 6 -13.11 10.05 -2.96
CA SER A 6 -12.05 9.77 -1.99
C SER A 6 -12.59 10.05 -0.59
N ALA A 7 -12.59 9.03 0.27
CA ALA A 7 -13.15 9.15 1.60
C ALA A 7 -12.16 9.82 2.56
N ALA A 8 -12.55 10.94 3.13
CA ALA A 8 -11.86 11.58 4.24
C ALA A 8 -12.53 11.20 5.57
N SER A 9 -11.75 10.84 6.56
CA SER A 9 -12.22 10.57 7.91
C SER A 9 -12.08 11.82 8.78
N ASP A 10 -13.10 12.18 9.52
CA ASP A 10 -13.20 13.43 10.31
C ASP A 10 -12.29 13.50 11.56
N VAL A 11 -11.59 12.47 11.90
CA VAL A 11 -10.67 12.50 13.06
C VAL A 11 -9.34 13.08 12.64
N TYR A 12 -8.90 14.16 13.27
CA TYR A 12 -7.70 14.96 12.98
C TYR A 12 -6.45 14.15 12.57
N LYS A 13 -6.20 12.99 13.17
CA LYS A 13 -5.09 12.08 12.80
C LYS A 13 -5.47 11.02 11.76
N ARG A 14 -6.71 10.99 11.28
CA ARG A 14 -7.22 9.94 10.39
C ARG A 14 -7.92 10.47 9.15
N GLN A 15 -7.78 11.75 8.86
CA GLN A 15 -8.37 12.36 7.66
C GLN A 15 -7.70 11.87 6.38
N ALA A 16 -8.47 11.81 5.30
CA ALA A 16 -8.02 11.54 3.94
C ALA A 16 -7.06 10.34 3.82
N LYS A 17 -7.46 9.17 4.33
CA LYS A 17 -6.57 7.99 4.34
C LYS A 17 -6.66 7.12 3.10
N MET A 18 -7.76 7.18 2.36
CA MET A 18 -8.05 6.29 1.24
C MET A 18 -8.05 7.07 -0.06
N GLY A 19 -7.58 6.44 -1.15
CA GLY A 19 -7.64 7.00 -2.50
C GLY A 19 -6.87 8.30 -2.71
N ARG A 20 -5.71 8.47 -2.10
CA ARG A 20 -4.91 9.72 -2.18
C ARG A 20 -3.87 9.75 -3.29
N SER A 21 -3.52 8.62 -3.84
CA SER A 21 -2.49 8.53 -4.88
C SER A 21 -2.96 9.20 -6.17
N ALA A 22 -2.01 9.70 -6.96
CA ALA A 22 -2.27 10.28 -8.27
C ALA A 22 -3.13 9.35 -9.14
N GLY A 23 -4.18 9.87 -9.75
CA GLY A 23 -5.14 9.12 -10.57
C GLY A 23 -6.04 8.14 -9.81
N ALA A 24 -5.92 8.04 -8.48
CA ALA A 24 -6.73 7.12 -7.71
C ALA A 24 -8.21 7.56 -7.64
N SER A 25 -9.09 6.56 -7.66
CA SER A 25 -10.52 6.74 -7.40
C SER A 25 -11.05 5.56 -6.58
N ILE A 26 -12.08 5.81 -5.79
CA ILE A 26 -12.78 4.80 -4.99
C ILE A 26 -14.23 4.78 -5.44
N GLN A 27 -14.78 3.59 -5.61
CA GLN A 27 -16.16 3.40 -6.02
C GLN A 27 -17.04 3.12 -4.81
N LEU A 28 -18.14 3.84 -4.68
CA LEU A 28 -19.22 3.51 -3.76
C LEU A 28 -20.05 2.38 -4.38
N VAL A 29 -20.11 1.23 -3.72
CA VAL A 29 -20.82 0.03 -4.21
C VAL A 29 -22.25 0.02 -3.67
N ALA A 30 -22.41 0.21 -2.37
CA ALA A 30 -23.69 0.18 -1.69
C ALA A 30 -23.69 1.09 -0.47
N ARG A 31 -24.85 1.52 -0.04
CA ARG A 31 -25.09 2.25 1.20
C ARG A 31 -26.25 1.59 1.94
N GLU A 32 -25.94 0.95 3.05
CA GLU A 32 -26.92 0.21 3.83
C GLU A 32 -26.78 0.55 5.32
N GLY A 33 -27.84 1.06 5.90
CA GLY A 33 -27.91 1.44 7.31
C GLY A 33 -26.77 2.37 7.72
N ARG A 34 -25.96 1.92 8.67
CA ARG A 34 -24.85 2.68 9.25
C ARG A 34 -23.59 2.70 8.36
N TYR A 35 -23.47 1.78 7.41
CA TYR A 35 -22.24 1.60 6.65
C TYR A 35 -22.44 1.85 5.16
N ALA A 36 -21.39 2.38 4.54
CA ALA A 36 -21.22 2.46 3.11
C ALA A 36 -20.12 1.48 2.68
N GLN A 37 -20.36 0.72 1.62
CA GLN A 37 -19.40 -0.22 1.05
C GLN A 37 -18.58 0.46 -0.03
N LEU A 38 -17.27 0.52 0.18
CA LEU A 38 -16.32 1.15 -0.74
C LEU A 38 -15.43 0.11 -1.40
N ARG A 39 -15.36 0.14 -2.72
CA ARG A 39 -14.40 -0.63 -3.50
C ARG A 39 -13.13 0.19 -3.70
N LEU A 40 -12.04 -0.27 -3.09
CA LEU A 40 -10.72 0.36 -3.18
C LEU A 40 -10.02 0.02 -4.51
N PRO A 41 -9.01 0.80 -4.93
CA PRO A 41 -8.23 0.51 -6.15
C PRO A 41 -7.57 -0.89 -6.14
N SER A 42 -7.27 -1.44 -4.96
CA SER A 42 -6.74 -2.80 -4.80
C SER A 42 -7.77 -3.91 -5.05
N GLY A 43 -9.06 -3.57 -5.25
CA GLY A 43 -10.18 -4.51 -5.35
C GLY A 43 -10.75 -4.97 -4.00
N GLU A 44 -10.20 -4.52 -2.88
CA GLU A 44 -10.75 -4.75 -1.54
C GLU A 44 -12.06 -3.97 -1.37
N ILE A 45 -13.09 -4.61 -0.81
CA ILE A 45 -14.34 -3.96 -0.44
C ILE A 45 -14.37 -3.80 1.07
N ARG A 46 -14.60 -2.57 1.52
CA ARG A 46 -14.62 -2.22 2.94
C ARG A 46 -15.87 -1.43 3.31
N ASN A 47 -16.32 -1.68 4.54
CA ASN A 47 -17.34 -0.86 5.18
C ASN A 47 -16.70 0.38 5.81
N VAL A 48 -17.33 1.53 5.59
CA VAL A 48 -16.98 2.82 6.20
C VAL A 48 -18.26 3.43 6.76
N ASP A 49 -18.18 4.13 7.89
CA ASP A 49 -19.34 4.81 8.48
C ASP A 49 -19.89 5.86 7.51
N VAL A 50 -21.21 5.87 7.32
CA VAL A 50 -21.91 6.80 6.40
C VAL A 50 -21.68 8.27 6.74
N ARG A 51 -21.35 8.58 8.00
CA ARG A 51 -21.05 9.96 8.43
C ARG A 51 -19.69 10.47 7.93
N CYS A 52 -18.85 9.60 7.37
CA CYS A 52 -17.57 10.02 6.82
C CYS A 52 -17.77 10.92 5.61
N ARG A 53 -17.02 12.02 5.57
CA ARG A 53 -17.00 12.92 4.42
C ARG A 53 -16.13 12.36 3.31
N ALA A 54 -16.48 12.67 2.07
CA ALA A 54 -15.74 12.27 0.90
C ALA A 54 -15.70 13.40 -0.12
N THR A 55 -14.61 13.48 -0.89
CA THR A 55 -14.52 14.37 -2.05
C THR A 55 -14.96 13.58 -3.29
N VAL A 56 -15.88 14.11 -4.04
CA VAL A 56 -16.40 13.51 -5.29
C VAL A 56 -15.42 13.78 -6.43
N GLY A 57 -15.05 12.75 -7.16
CA GLY A 57 -14.16 12.85 -8.32
C GLY A 57 -12.98 11.87 -8.26
N ALA A 58 -12.02 12.08 -9.13
CA ALA A 58 -10.75 11.33 -9.15
C ALA A 58 -9.60 12.28 -8.79
N VAL A 59 -8.55 11.72 -8.18
CA VAL A 59 -7.32 12.47 -7.92
C VAL A 59 -6.64 12.80 -9.24
N GLY A 60 -6.15 14.03 -9.39
CA GLY A 60 -5.45 14.48 -10.59
C GLY A 60 -4.13 13.75 -10.85
N ASN A 61 -3.46 14.15 -11.94
CA ASN A 61 -2.14 13.63 -12.35
C ASN A 61 -2.13 12.10 -12.57
N ALA A 62 -3.14 11.57 -13.27
CA ALA A 62 -3.29 10.14 -13.54
C ALA A 62 -2.08 9.52 -14.27
N GLU A 63 -1.34 10.31 -15.04
CA GLU A 63 -0.17 9.88 -15.79
C GLU A 63 1.11 9.75 -14.95
N GLN A 64 1.05 10.06 -13.67
CA GLN A 64 2.22 9.99 -12.77
C GLN A 64 2.91 8.62 -12.80
N ALA A 65 2.14 7.54 -12.96
CA ALA A 65 2.67 6.18 -13.05
C ALA A 65 3.46 5.91 -14.34
N ASN A 66 3.21 6.67 -15.41
CA ASN A 66 3.81 6.50 -16.73
C ASN A 66 5.14 7.26 -16.87
N ILE A 67 5.50 8.08 -15.89
CA ILE A 67 6.72 8.89 -15.94
C ILE A 67 7.96 8.01 -15.81
N ASN A 68 8.76 7.97 -16.89
CA ASN A 68 10.08 7.36 -16.86
C ASN A 68 11.12 8.40 -16.44
N TRP A 69 11.79 8.16 -15.34
CA TRP A 69 12.80 9.07 -14.79
C TRP A 69 14.12 9.06 -15.56
N GLY A 70 14.38 8.00 -16.34
CA GLY A 70 15.53 7.87 -17.25
C GLY A 70 16.86 7.64 -16.55
N LYS A 71 17.18 8.34 -15.47
CA LYS A 71 18.45 8.24 -14.75
C LYS A 71 18.30 8.25 -13.24
N ALA A 72 19.24 7.59 -12.55
CA ALA A 72 19.27 7.50 -11.09
C ALA A 72 19.43 8.88 -10.41
N GLY A 73 20.15 9.83 -11.04
CA GLY A 73 20.33 11.18 -10.53
C GLY A 73 19.01 11.93 -10.32
N ARG A 74 17.98 11.65 -11.12
CA ARG A 74 16.66 12.24 -10.93
C ARG A 74 15.99 11.85 -9.61
N ASN A 75 16.18 10.62 -9.17
CA ASN A 75 15.71 10.17 -7.85
C ASN A 75 16.48 10.90 -6.74
N ARG A 76 17.78 11.16 -6.95
CA ARG A 76 18.59 11.92 -5.99
C ARG A 76 18.09 13.36 -5.83
N TRP A 77 17.68 14.01 -6.91
CA TRP A 77 17.07 15.34 -6.89
C TRP A 77 15.78 15.40 -6.06
N LYS A 78 15.08 14.27 -5.95
CA LYS A 78 13.87 14.14 -5.12
C LYS A 78 14.16 13.78 -3.66
N GLY A 79 15.42 13.71 -3.25
CA GLY A 79 15.83 13.31 -1.92
C GLY A 79 15.79 11.80 -1.67
N ILE A 80 15.56 10.99 -2.71
CA ILE A 80 15.53 9.53 -2.58
C ILE A 80 16.96 9.01 -2.61
N ARG A 81 17.40 8.40 -1.51
CA ARG A 81 18.71 7.77 -1.42
C ARG A 81 18.70 6.37 -2.06
N PRO A 82 19.87 5.89 -2.56
CA PRO A 82 20.00 4.51 -3.03
C PRO A 82 19.65 3.51 -1.93
N THR A 83 18.97 2.44 -2.31
CA THR A 83 18.66 1.32 -1.41
C THR A 83 19.63 0.19 -1.67
N VAL A 84 20.31 -0.27 -0.63
CA VAL A 84 21.22 -1.42 -0.67
C VAL A 84 20.45 -2.67 -0.25
N ARG A 85 20.55 -3.73 -1.05
CA ARG A 85 19.94 -5.02 -0.73
C ARG A 85 20.71 -5.73 0.39
N GLY A 86 20.00 -6.42 1.29
CA GLY A 86 20.64 -7.15 2.39
C GLY A 86 21.63 -8.23 1.96
N VAL A 87 21.39 -8.85 0.79
CA VAL A 87 22.27 -9.89 0.21
C VAL A 87 23.69 -9.39 -0.10
N VAL A 88 23.87 -8.10 -0.37
CA VAL A 88 25.19 -7.50 -0.68
C VAL A 88 25.88 -6.90 0.54
N MET A 89 25.29 -7.05 1.70
CA MET A 89 25.86 -6.61 2.97
C MET A 89 26.68 -7.70 3.62
N ASN A 90 27.44 -7.33 4.66
CA ASN A 90 28.15 -8.28 5.51
C ASN A 90 27.19 -8.98 6.49
N PRO A 91 27.56 -10.15 7.03
CA PRO A 91 26.71 -10.87 8.00
C PRO A 91 26.35 -10.05 9.24
N VAL A 92 27.19 -9.14 9.66
CA VAL A 92 26.94 -8.24 10.80
C VAL A 92 25.83 -7.23 10.52
N ASP A 93 25.65 -6.86 9.25
CA ASP A 93 24.70 -5.80 8.85
C ASP A 93 23.32 -6.33 8.50
N HIS A 94 23.23 -7.57 8.03
CA HIS A 94 21.98 -8.15 7.58
C HIS A 94 21.98 -9.69 7.66
N PRO A 95 20.84 -10.32 8.04
CA PRO A 95 20.70 -11.78 8.09
C PRO A 95 20.94 -12.51 6.75
N HIS A 96 20.83 -11.81 5.62
CA HIS A 96 21.12 -12.31 4.28
C HIS A 96 22.56 -12.00 3.82
N GLY A 97 23.34 -11.34 4.66
CA GLY A 97 24.70 -10.96 4.32
C GLY A 97 25.68 -12.13 4.31
N GLY A 98 26.83 -11.90 3.68
CA GLY A 98 27.94 -12.87 3.60
C GLY A 98 27.88 -13.78 2.39
N GLY A 99 28.82 -14.73 2.34
CA GLY A 99 29.04 -15.67 1.25
C GLY A 99 30.06 -15.19 0.22
N GLU A 100 30.37 -16.06 -0.71
CA GLU A 100 31.29 -15.79 -1.82
C GLU A 100 30.53 -15.47 -3.11
N GLY A 101 30.92 -14.41 -3.80
CA GLY A 101 30.34 -14.00 -5.08
C GLY A 101 28.83 -13.71 -5.02
N LYS A 102 28.07 -14.26 -5.96
CA LYS A 102 26.62 -14.13 -6.03
C LYS A 102 25.92 -15.21 -5.21
N THR A 103 25.87 -15.06 -3.91
CA THR A 103 25.15 -15.98 -3.03
C THR A 103 23.65 -15.66 -2.98
N SER A 104 22.84 -16.68 -2.74
CA SER A 104 21.43 -16.51 -2.37
C SER A 104 21.32 -16.23 -0.87
N GLY A 105 20.15 -15.71 -0.43
CA GLY A 105 19.96 -15.34 0.98
C GLY A 105 20.03 -16.49 1.99
N GLY A 106 20.03 -17.76 1.55
CA GLY A 106 20.18 -18.96 2.37
C GLY A 106 19.04 -19.26 3.34
N ARG A 107 18.03 -18.42 3.40
CA ARG A 107 16.88 -18.51 4.30
C ARG A 107 15.65 -17.79 3.73
N HIS A 108 14.49 -17.97 4.36
CA HIS A 108 13.31 -17.19 3.98
C HIS A 108 13.57 -15.68 4.08
N PRO A 109 13.03 -14.86 3.15
CA PRO A 109 13.24 -13.42 3.15
C PRO A 109 12.87 -12.78 4.48
N VAL A 110 13.81 -12.07 5.06
CA VAL A 110 13.65 -11.32 6.31
C VAL A 110 14.22 -9.91 6.14
N ASN A 111 13.73 -8.97 6.96
CA ASN A 111 14.28 -7.63 7.03
C ASN A 111 15.58 -7.60 7.88
N GLN A 112 16.20 -6.45 7.99
CA GLN A 112 17.41 -6.23 8.79
C GLN A 112 17.28 -6.69 10.25
N ASN A 113 16.08 -6.61 10.83
CA ASN A 113 15.79 -7.04 12.20
C ASN A 113 15.37 -8.51 12.29
N GLY A 114 15.53 -9.31 11.25
CA GLY A 114 15.16 -10.72 11.22
C GLY A 114 13.65 -11.01 11.14
N LYS A 115 12.80 -10.01 10.99
CA LYS A 115 11.36 -10.22 10.84
C LYS A 115 11.03 -10.69 9.42
N PRO A 116 10.17 -11.73 9.24
CA PRO A 116 9.76 -12.19 7.93
C PRO A 116 9.15 -11.07 7.07
N GLU A 117 9.61 -10.97 5.82
CA GLU A 117 9.02 -10.04 4.84
C GLU A 117 7.65 -10.53 4.37
N GLY A 118 6.85 -9.61 3.82
CA GLY A 118 5.51 -9.88 3.33
C GLY A 118 4.41 -9.93 4.40
N ARG A 119 4.75 -9.94 5.67
CA ARG A 119 3.79 -9.85 6.78
C ARG A 119 3.55 -8.39 7.18
N THR A 120 2.89 -7.64 6.32
CA THR A 120 2.68 -6.20 6.51
C THR A 120 1.46 -5.86 7.36
N ARG A 121 0.51 -6.80 7.50
CA ARG A 121 -0.71 -6.58 8.26
C ARG A 121 -0.66 -7.29 9.61
N ARG A 122 -0.89 -6.53 10.68
CA ARG A 122 -1.07 -7.12 12.03
C ARG A 122 -2.30 -8.03 12.03
N PRO A 123 -2.19 -9.30 12.46
CA PRO A 123 -3.34 -10.19 12.60
C PRO A 123 -4.32 -9.67 13.66
N ASN A 124 -5.58 -10.04 13.54
CA ASN A 124 -6.66 -9.76 14.53
C ASN A 124 -6.86 -8.26 14.82
N LYS A 125 -6.76 -7.41 13.81
CA LYS A 125 -7.16 -6.01 13.93
C LYS A 125 -8.68 -5.91 13.98
N GLU A 126 -9.23 -5.07 14.86
CA GLU A 126 -10.66 -4.76 14.87
C GLU A 126 -11.17 -4.27 13.51
N SER A 127 -10.33 -3.52 12.78
CA SER A 127 -10.64 -3.07 11.42
C SER A 127 -10.82 -4.20 10.40
N ASP A 128 -10.48 -5.45 10.74
CA ASP A 128 -10.71 -6.59 9.86
C ASP A 128 -12.19 -6.95 9.76
N LYS A 129 -12.98 -6.65 10.80
CA LYS A 129 -14.44 -6.80 10.79
C LYS A 129 -15.12 -5.91 9.74
N LEU A 130 -14.46 -4.84 9.32
CA LEU A 130 -14.96 -3.91 8.31
C LEU A 130 -14.60 -4.34 6.88
N ILE A 131 -13.86 -5.41 6.68
CA ILE A 131 -13.51 -5.93 5.35
C ILE A 131 -14.58 -6.91 4.91
N VAL A 132 -15.34 -6.52 3.90
CA VAL A 132 -16.37 -7.39 3.28
C VAL A 132 -15.70 -8.39 2.33
N ARG A 133 -14.80 -7.92 1.50
CA ARG A 133 -14.03 -8.75 0.56
C ARG A 133 -12.58 -8.30 0.51
N ARG A 134 -11.65 -9.23 0.70
CA ARG A 134 -10.22 -8.96 0.58
C ARG A 134 -9.80 -8.77 -0.88
N ARG A 135 -8.69 -8.06 -1.10
CA ARG A 135 -8.05 -7.97 -2.41
C ARG A 135 -7.76 -9.38 -2.93
N ARG A 136 -7.85 -9.59 -4.23
CA ARG A 136 -7.40 -10.84 -4.84
C ARG A 136 -5.89 -10.98 -4.62
N THR A 137 -5.49 -11.96 -3.85
CA THR A 137 -4.11 -12.46 -3.86
C THR A 137 -3.98 -13.30 -5.12
N GLY A 138 -2.88 -13.11 -5.89
CA GLY A 138 -2.61 -13.94 -7.05
C GLY A 138 -2.74 -15.43 -6.71
N LYS A 139 -3.09 -16.27 -7.70
CA LYS A 139 -3.14 -17.73 -7.51
C LYS A 139 -1.85 -18.18 -6.84
N LYS A 140 -1.95 -18.87 -5.70
CA LYS A 140 -0.85 -19.69 -5.21
C LYS A 140 -0.52 -20.63 -6.35
N ARG A 141 0.66 -20.48 -6.94
CA ARG A 141 1.27 -21.51 -7.79
C ARG A 141 1.64 -22.68 -6.92
#